data_1ce166d6492c20d288a232622257f8ce
#
_entry.id   1ce166d6492c20d288a232622257f8ce
#
_cell.length_a   1.000
_cell.length_b   1.000
_cell.length_c   1.000
_cell.angle_alpha   90.00
_cell.angle_beta   90.00
_cell.angle_gamma   90.00
#
_symmetry.space_group_name_H-M   'P 1'
#
loop_
_entity.id
_entity.type
_entity.pdbx_description
1 polymer ?
#
loop_
_entity_poly.entity_id
_entity_poly.type
_entity_poly.pdbx_seq_one_letter_code
_entity_poly.pdbx_strand_id
1 'polypeptide(L)'
;MSSGKFLVVVSSLLAVAGCGTIFNAREAQLAVKDKGEGVCSDASSPKLDLADYSLRELVDFAMTNRPSMTAAALAVVDAHLALREIEADAPLVSGTPWNAPHLEASAKYSAASVADHRLRSRTTGNASAGLSLDILVYDFGRNRARANAQVERVLSAEYALVSEGYAVFEEVSEAYFTLMARDALLEVAQTNAAECALRLKQAQDRFDAGEAKRLDVTSAKLDLSQAIEATIVASNDVVTAGAAMMKALGIDVTRGTRDEVFPATGNALGRVMRGFARTDYGVEPAFDLARTNAPAMAIARARLRAASHEVDCAVADLMPSVSAQVGLSWTDPLWAWHWGVSAVQSVFEGFRKTTAVDRAVVQMESAATEVDEAEQQLSLQVETAIAVRDNAQKALETARISLANAQENLDTVKTQYHEGDASRVDFTMALTKYADALGKRVSAFYTGQIAESKLFSILGRVPEYDEKELKEN
;
A
#
# COMPACT_ATOMS: atom_id res chain seq x y z
N MET A 1 -4.94 15.13 -14.29
CA MET A 1 -3.89 14.44 -15.11
C MET A 1 -4.12 12.95 -14.99
N SER A 2 -4.30 12.35 -16.11
CA SER A 2 -4.91 11.07 -16.36
C SER A 2 -4.17 9.88 -15.76
N SER A 3 -4.91 8.81 -15.48
CA SER A 3 -4.44 7.42 -15.23
C SER A 3 -3.17 7.02 -16.00
N GLY A 4 -2.89 7.67 -17.12
CA GLY A 4 -1.71 7.42 -17.95
C GLY A 4 -0.36 7.79 -17.33
N LYS A 5 -0.29 8.71 -16.37
CA LYS A 5 1.00 9.04 -15.71
C LYS A 5 1.29 8.13 -14.52
N PHE A 6 0.25 7.66 -13.85
CA PHE A 6 0.38 6.61 -12.83
C PHE A 6 0.84 5.28 -13.46
N LEU A 7 0.27 4.96 -14.62
CA LEU A 7 0.71 3.81 -15.42
C LEU A 7 2.16 3.95 -15.91
N VAL A 8 2.64 5.17 -16.17
CA VAL A 8 4.04 5.43 -16.60
C VAL A 8 5.04 5.24 -15.44
N VAL A 9 4.69 5.60 -14.21
CA VAL A 9 5.54 5.31 -13.03
C VAL A 9 5.55 3.80 -12.76
N VAL A 10 4.40 3.13 -12.87
CA VAL A 10 4.29 1.67 -12.79
C VAL A 10 5.06 0.99 -13.93
N SER A 11 4.99 1.51 -15.17
CA SER A 11 5.74 0.96 -16.30
C SER A 11 7.24 1.25 -16.23
N SER A 12 7.69 2.32 -15.58
CA SER A 12 9.11 2.58 -15.36
C SER A 12 9.68 1.67 -14.25
N LEU A 13 8.90 1.36 -13.21
CA LEU A 13 9.26 0.34 -12.22
C LEU A 13 9.30 -1.08 -12.84
N LEU A 14 8.35 -1.40 -13.71
CA LEU A 14 8.35 -2.64 -14.50
C LEU A 14 9.49 -2.69 -15.53
N ALA A 15 9.89 -1.56 -16.12
CA ALA A 15 11.01 -1.49 -17.04
C ALA A 15 12.36 -1.67 -16.32
N VAL A 16 12.50 -1.25 -15.08
CA VAL A 16 13.68 -1.53 -14.24
C VAL A 16 13.73 -3.01 -13.84
N ALA A 17 12.57 -3.64 -13.62
CA ALA A 17 12.47 -5.09 -13.39
C ALA A 17 12.57 -5.91 -14.68
N GLY A 18 12.22 -5.35 -15.84
CA GLY A 18 12.25 -5.98 -17.15
C GLY A 18 13.57 -5.85 -17.91
N CYS A 19 14.58 -5.18 -17.36
CA CYS A 19 15.93 -5.25 -17.89
C CYS A 19 16.46 -6.66 -17.65
N GLY A 20 16.56 -7.45 -18.75
CA GLY A 20 16.91 -8.87 -18.81
C GLY A 20 18.31 -9.21 -18.32
N THR A 21 18.64 -8.85 -17.13
CA THR A 21 19.69 -9.50 -16.38
C THR A 21 19.11 -10.82 -15.89
N ILE A 22 19.59 -11.91 -16.45
CA ILE A 22 19.51 -13.24 -15.86
C ILE A 22 19.76 -13.03 -14.38
N PHE A 23 18.73 -13.20 -13.58
CA PHE A 23 18.84 -13.13 -12.12
C PHE A 23 19.86 -14.19 -11.73
N ASN A 24 21.07 -13.76 -11.46
CA ASN A 24 22.04 -14.69 -10.95
C ASN A 24 21.54 -15.06 -9.55
N ALA A 25 20.91 -16.23 -9.43
CA ALA A 25 20.28 -16.68 -8.19
C ALA A 25 21.25 -16.58 -7.00
N ARG A 26 22.55 -16.68 -7.29
CA ARG A 26 23.62 -16.53 -6.31
C ARG A 26 23.80 -15.06 -5.87
N GLU A 27 23.71 -14.10 -6.78
CA GLU A 27 23.76 -12.66 -6.44
C GLU A 27 22.51 -12.22 -5.68
N ALA A 28 21.33 -12.73 -6.09
CA ALA A 28 20.09 -12.49 -5.36
C ALA A 28 20.13 -13.08 -3.95
N GLN A 29 20.66 -14.30 -3.78
CA GLN A 29 20.85 -14.92 -2.46
C GLN A 29 21.84 -14.13 -1.60
N LEU A 30 22.93 -13.62 -2.16
CA LEU A 30 23.89 -12.78 -1.44
C LEU A 30 23.28 -11.45 -1.04
N ALA A 31 22.53 -10.79 -1.93
CA ALA A 31 21.86 -9.54 -1.64
C ALA A 31 20.77 -9.69 -0.54
N VAL A 32 20.05 -10.81 -0.52
CA VAL A 32 19.09 -11.13 0.54
C VAL A 32 19.81 -11.44 1.86
N LYS A 33 20.92 -12.16 1.79
CA LYS A 33 21.74 -12.47 2.97
C LYS A 33 22.34 -11.21 3.60
N ASP A 34 22.89 -10.29 2.79
CA ASP A 34 23.44 -9.02 3.24
C ASP A 34 22.35 -8.15 3.93
N LYS A 35 21.12 -8.12 3.37
CA LYS A 35 20.00 -7.47 4.04
C LYS A 35 19.59 -8.14 5.37
N GLY A 36 19.67 -9.46 5.43
CA GLY A 36 19.37 -10.25 6.63
C GLY A 36 20.45 -10.15 7.73
N GLU A 37 21.70 -9.89 7.37
CA GLU A 37 22.81 -9.74 8.30
C GLU A 37 23.06 -8.29 8.75
N GLY A 38 22.17 -7.34 8.37
CA GLY A 38 22.18 -5.97 8.88
C GLY A 38 23.29 -5.08 8.32
N VAL A 39 23.93 -5.46 7.22
CA VAL A 39 24.81 -4.55 6.48
C VAL A 39 23.95 -3.54 5.73
N CYS A 40 23.60 -2.50 6.46
CA CYS A 40 22.92 -1.36 5.89
C CYS A 40 23.88 -0.60 4.98
N SER A 41 23.57 -0.53 3.68
CA SER A 41 24.24 0.42 2.80
C SER A 41 24.12 1.84 3.36
N ASP A 42 25.23 2.56 3.39
CA ASP A 42 25.37 3.97 3.78
C ASP A 42 24.64 4.93 2.81
N ALA A 43 23.39 4.64 2.48
CA ALA A 43 22.55 5.59 1.78
C ALA A 43 22.21 6.69 2.80
N SER A 44 22.92 7.82 2.70
CA SER A 44 22.60 9.05 3.44
C SER A 44 21.11 9.35 3.26
N SER A 45 20.37 9.40 4.37
CA SER A 45 18.97 9.81 4.37
C SER A 45 18.86 11.15 3.63
N PRO A 46 18.00 11.29 2.62
CA PRO A 46 17.81 12.57 1.99
C PRO A 46 17.32 13.56 3.05
N LYS A 47 17.95 14.72 3.13
CA LYS A 47 17.44 15.84 3.95
C LYS A 47 16.18 16.33 3.24
N LEU A 48 15.01 15.88 3.70
CA LEU A 48 13.73 16.39 3.24
C LEU A 48 13.33 17.58 4.09
N ASP A 49 13.28 18.77 3.51
CA ASP A 49 12.66 19.94 4.15
C ASP A 49 11.17 19.97 3.74
N LEU A 50 10.28 19.68 4.69
CA LEU A 50 8.82 19.70 4.47
C LEU A 50 8.31 21.07 4.00
N ALA A 51 9.08 22.15 4.22
CA ALA A 51 8.68 23.48 3.76
C ALA A 51 8.65 23.58 2.23
N ASP A 52 9.47 22.81 1.54
CA ASP A 52 9.69 22.88 0.10
C ASP A 52 8.96 21.78 -0.68
N TYR A 53 8.54 20.68 -0.02
CA TYR A 53 7.90 19.56 -0.69
C TYR A 53 6.36 19.61 -0.61
N SER A 54 5.73 19.48 -1.78
CA SER A 54 4.28 19.28 -1.88
C SER A 54 3.91 17.85 -1.44
N LEU A 55 2.68 17.65 -0.94
CA LEU A 55 2.19 16.32 -0.60
C LEU A 55 2.36 15.33 -1.76
N ARG A 56 2.24 15.78 -3.00
CA ARG A 56 2.43 14.98 -4.20
C ARG A 56 3.86 14.45 -4.31
N GLU A 57 4.85 15.29 -4.09
CA GLU A 57 6.27 14.89 -4.15
C GLU A 57 6.59 13.88 -3.03
N LEU A 58 6.00 14.04 -1.84
CA LEU A 58 6.14 13.10 -0.74
C LEU A 58 5.49 11.74 -1.05
N VAL A 59 4.33 11.72 -1.71
CA VAL A 59 3.69 10.49 -2.16
C VAL A 59 4.54 9.81 -3.24
N ASP A 60 5.03 10.55 -4.24
CA ASP A 60 5.90 10.02 -5.29
C ASP A 60 7.21 9.45 -4.71
N PHE A 61 7.78 10.11 -3.70
CA PHE A 61 8.93 9.60 -2.96
C PHE A 61 8.61 8.29 -2.20
N ALA A 62 7.48 8.24 -1.48
CA ALA A 62 7.05 7.04 -0.78
C ALA A 62 6.80 5.86 -1.72
N MET A 63 6.18 6.10 -2.89
CA MET A 63 5.94 5.07 -3.91
C MET A 63 7.24 4.44 -4.42
N THR A 64 8.35 5.19 -4.45
CA THR A 64 9.64 4.67 -4.91
C THR A 64 10.43 3.96 -3.81
N ASN A 65 10.29 4.37 -2.55
CA ASN A 65 11.14 3.91 -1.45
C ASN A 65 10.50 2.87 -0.53
N ARG A 66 9.17 2.72 -0.54
CA ARG A 66 8.50 1.78 0.36
C ARG A 66 8.73 0.33 -0.03
N PRO A 67 9.11 -0.53 0.95
CA PRO A 67 9.26 -1.97 0.72
C PRO A 67 7.95 -2.65 0.27
N SER A 68 6.78 -2.16 0.69
CA SER A 68 5.48 -2.70 0.28
C SER A 68 5.23 -2.53 -1.23
N MET A 69 5.61 -1.38 -1.81
CA MET A 69 5.53 -1.15 -3.26
C MET A 69 6.47 -2.05 -4.04
N THR A 70 7.71 -2.23 -3.55
CA THR A 70 8.65 -3.17 -4.18
C THR A 70 8.17 -4.61 -4.10
N ALA A 71 7.56 -5.03 -3.00
CA ALA A 71 6.97 -6.35 -2.84
C ALA A 71 5.80 -6.57 -3.82
N ALA A 72 4.91 -5.59 -3.96
CA ALA A 72 3.80 -5.65 -4.92
C ALA A 72 4.30 -5.68 -6.38
N ALA A 73 5.34 -4.90 -6.72
CA ALA A 73 5.95 -4.94 -8.05
C ALA A 73 6.61 -6.30 -8.35
N LEU A 74 7.29 -6.91 -7.37
CA LEU A 74 7.86 -8.25 -7.51
C LEU A 74 6.77 -9.32 -7.68
N ALA A 75 5.62 -9.19 -7.03
CA ALA A 75 4.49 -10.10 -7.23
C ALA A 75 3.94 -10.04 -8.67
N VAL A 76 3.92 -8.88 -9.31
CA VAL A 76 3.58 -8.74 -10.73
C VAL A 76 4.60 -9.45 -11.61
N VAL A 77 5.90 -9.28 -11.33
CA VAL A 77 6.98 -9.97 -12.07
C VAL A 77 6.86 -11.48 -11.92
N ASP A 78 6.60 -11.97 -10.71
CA ASP A 78 6.39 -13.40 -10.44
C ASP A 78 5.21 -13.97 -11.25
N ALA A 79 4.09 -13.25 -11.27
CA ALA A 79 2.91 -13.64 -12.06
C ALA A 79 3.22 -13.70 -13.58
N HIS A 80 4.04 -12.78 -14.10
CA HIS A 80 4.50 -12.81 -15.49
C HIS A 80 5.46 -13.97 -15.78
N LEU A 81 6.36 -14.31 -14.83
CA LEU A 81 7.25 -15.45 -14.97
C LEU A 81 6.46 -16.77 -14.98
N ALA A 82 5.44 -16.89 -14.12
CA ALA A 82 4.52 -18.03 -14.13
C ALA A 82 3.74 -18.15 -15.46
N LEU A 83 3.36 -17.01 -16.07
CA LEU A 83 2.76 -17.03 -17.42
C LEU A 83 3.72 -17.57 -18.47
N ARG A 84 5.00 -17.10 -18.47
CA ARG A 84 6.03 -17.59 -19.39
C ARG A 84 6.32 -19.08 -19.22
N GLU A 85 6.28 -19.59 -17.99
CA GLU A 85 6.43 -21.02 -17.71
C GLU A 85 5.31 -21.84 -18.37
N ILE A 86 4.05 -21.36 -18.25
CA ILE A 86 2.91 -22.02 -18.91
C ILE A 86 3.00 -21.90 -20.44
N GLU A 87 3.43 -20.75 -20.97
CA GLU A 87 3.61 -20.55 -22.40
C GLU A 87 4.74 -21.45 -22.99
N ALA A 88 5.76 -21.75 -22.21
CA ALA A 88 6.83 -22.68 -22.63
C ALA A 88 6.31 -24.11 -22.84
N ASP A 89 5.28 -24.52 -22.09
CA ASP A 89 4.63 -25.81 -22.22
C ASP A 89 3.51 -25.85 -23.29
N ALA A 90 3.36 -24.76 -24.06
CA ALA A 90 2.26 -24.66 -25.01
C ALA A 90 2.38 -25.64 -26.19
N PRO A 91 1.27 -26.23 -26.67
CA PRO A 91 1.29 -27.13 -27.82
C PRO A 91 1.70 -26.43 -29.11
N LEU A 92 2.36 -27.19 -30.01
CA LEU A 92 2.91 -26.70 -31.29
C LEU A 92 1.86 -25.96 -32.15
N VAL A 93 0.60 -26.37 -32.07
CA VAL A 93 -0.52 -25.84 -32.87
C VAL A 93 -1.07 -24.53 -32.28
N SER A 94 -0.67 -24.12 -31.08
CA SER A 94 -1.20 -22.91 -30.43
C SER A 94 -0.78 -21.58 -31.09
N GLY A 95 0.20 -21.61 -32.01
CA GLY A 95 0.67 -20.42 -32.72
C GLY A 95 1.48 -19.45 -31.89
N THR A 96 1.86 -19.82 -30.68
CA THR A 96 2.75 -19.01 -29.84
C THR A 96 4.21 -19.21 -30.30
N PRO A 97 5.01 -18.13 -30.45
CA PRO A 97 6.38 -18.23 -31.00
C PRO A 97 7.39 -18.90 -30.07
N TRP A 98 6.99 -19.30 -28.87
CA TRP A 98 7.86 -19.77 -27.79
C TRP A 98 7.69 -21.25 -27.45
N ASN A 99 7.11 -22.08 -28.34
CA ASN A 99 7.02 -23.51 -28.15
C ASN A 99 8.43 -24.10 -28.12
N ALA A 100 9.03 -24.15 -26.94
CA ALA A 100 10.29 -24.82 -26.74
C ALA A 100 10.02 -26.32 -26.63
N PRO A 101 10.55 -27.15 -27.55
CA PRO A 101 10.50 -28.59 -27.41
C PRO A 101 11.26 -29.01 -26.14
N HIS A 102 10.71 -29.92 -25.35
CA HIS A 102 11.39 -30.47 -24.18
C HIS A 102 12.50 -31.42 -24.65
N LEU A 103 13.75 -30.98 -24.50
CA LEU A 103 14.92 -31.79 -24.78
C LEU A 103 15.42 -32.41 -23.47
N GLU A 104 15.26 -33.73 -23.33
CA GLU A 104 15.72 -34.48 -22.17
C GLU A 104 16.97 -35.33 -22.53
N ALA A 105 18.01 -35.17 -21.76
CA ALA A 105 19.17 -36.03 -21.81
C ALA A 105 19.14 -36.99 -20.61
N SER A 106 19.14 -38.30 -20.87
CA SER A 106 19.12 -39.31 -19.82
C SER A 106 20.32 -40.22 -19.91
N ALA A 107 20.92 -40.60 -18.79
CA ALA A 107 21.90 -41.63 -18.68
C ALA A 107 21.53 -42.58 -17.55
N LYS A 108 21.41 -43.86 -17.86
CA LYS A 108 21.03 -44.88 -16.90
C LYS A 108 21.98 -46.06 -16.93
N TYR A 109 22.49 -46.42 -15.78
CA TYR A 109 23.23 -47.70 -15.60
C TYR A 109 22.33 -48.62 -14.76
N SER A 110 22.04 -49.80 -15.29
CA SER A 110 21.32 -50.82 -14.58
C SER A 110 22.15 -52.10 -14.51
N ALA A 111 22.32 -52.62 -13.30
CA ALA A 111 22.94 -53.92 -13.07
C ALA A 111 21.87 -54.87 -12.51
N ALA A 112 21.69 -55.99 -13.19
CA ALA A 112 20.85 -57.08 -12.72
C ALA A 112 21.67 -58.30 -12.42
N SER A 113 21.58 -58.82 -11.21
CA SER A 113 22.14 -60.12 -10.86
C SER A 113 21.05 -61.17 -10.94
N VAL A 114 21.17 -62.12 -11.84
CA VAL A 114 20.29 -63.29 -11.93
C VAL A 114 20.98 -64.45 -11.24
N ALA A 115 20.38 -64.93 -10.15
CA ALA A 115 20.79 -66.16 -9.49
C ALA A 115 20.11 -67.33 -10.19
N ASP A 116 20.88 -68.16 -10.93
CA ASP A 116 20.38 -69.42 -11.46
C ASP A 116 20.51 -70.53 -10.39
N HIS A 117 19.58 -71.46 -10.36
CA HIS A 117 19.55 -72.60 -9.42
C HIS A 117 20.81 -73.44 -9.38
N ARG A 118 21.80 -73.14 -10.26
CA ARG A 118 23.08 -73.85 -10.32
C ARG A 118 24.27 -73.07 -9.73
N LEU A 119 23.97 -72.13 -8.76
CA LEU A 119 25.00 -71.38 -7.99
C LEU A 119 25.98 -70.50 -8.83
N ARG A 120 25.61 -70.09 -10.00
CA ARG A 120 26.35 -69.05 -10.73
C ARG A 120 25.56 -67.71 -10.77
N SER A 121 25.92 -66.79 -9.95
CA SER A 121 25.49 -65.41 -10.09
C SER A 121 26.16 -64.79 -11.29
N ARG A 122 25.41 -64.41 -12.32
CA ARG A 122 25.90 -63.62 -13.44
C ARG A 122 25.31 -62.21 -13.31
N THR A 123 26.15 -61.24 -12.99
CA THR A 123 25.77 -59.84 -13.00
C THR A 123 25.96 -59.31 -14.43
N THR A 124 24.90 -58.94 -15.06
CA THR A 124 24.90 -58.19 -16.32
C THR A 124 24.61 -56.75 -16.02
N GLY A 125 25.57 -55.86 -16.34
CA GLY A 125 25.36 -54.44 -16.26
C GLY A 125 25.10 -53.88 -17.67
N ASN A 126 24.04 -53.14 -17.84
CA ASN A 126 23.74 -52.40 -19.07
C ASN A 126 23.84 -50.92 -18.83
N ALA A 127 24.66 -50.24 -19.59
CA ALA A 127 24.70 -48.79 -19.66
C ALA A 127 23.81 -48.33 -20.82
N SER A 128 22.99 -47.36 -20.59
CA SER A 128 22.16 -46.71 -21.61
C SER A 128 22.23 -45.20 -21.44
N ALA A 129 22.35 -44.51 -22.57
CA ALA A 129 22.23 -43.06 -22.64
C ALA A 129 21.21 -42.71 -23.72
N GLY A 130 20.41 -41.68 -23.49
CA GLY A 130 19.38 -41.27 -24.41
C GLY A 130 19.24 -39.75 -24.45
N LEU A 131 18.86 -39.28 -25.63
CA LEU A 131 18.43 -37.92 -25.87
C LEU A 131 17.03 -38.01 -26.47
N SER A 132 16.03 -37.44 -25.81
CA SER A 132 14.65 -37.40 -26.31
C SER A 132 14.15 -35.97 -26.42
N LEU A 133 13.45 -35.73 -27.51
CA LEU A 133 12.75 -34.50 -27.80
C LEU A 133 11.25 -34.81 -27.76
N ASP A 134 10.58 -34.27 -26.78
CA ASP A 134 9.15 -34.43 -26.60
C ASP A 134 8.42 -33.12 -26.94
N ILE A 135 7.44 -33.21 -27.85
CA ILE A 135 6.67 -32.06 -28.34
C ILE A 135 5.20 -32.32 -28.11
N LEU A 136 4.56 -31.49 -27.31
CA LEU A 136 3.09 -31.49 -27.21
C LEU A 136 2.50 -30.94 -28.50
N VAL A 137 1.76 -31.75 -29.23
CA VAL A 137 1.16 -31.35 -30.54
C VAL A 137 -0.20 -30.73 -30.32
N TYR A 138 -1.06 -31.36 -29.51
CA TYR A 138 -2.42 -30.91 -29.29
C TYR A 138 -2.96 -31.41 -27.94
N ASP A 139 -3.66 -30.54 -27.17
CA ASP A 139 -4.18 -30.83 -25.85
C ASP A 139 -5.62 -30.38 -25.63
N PHE A 140 -6.39 -30.19 -26.71
CA PHE A 140 -7.78 -29.74 -26.69
C PHE A 140 -8.01 -28.43 -25.91
N GLY A 141 -7.01 -27.56 -25.90
CA GLY A 141 -7.09 -26.22 -25.32
C GLY A 141 -6.77 -26.15 -23.82
N ARG A 142 -6.33 -27.27 -23.18
CA ARG A 142 -5.96 -27.27 -21.77
C ARG A 142 -4.91 -26.24 -21.43
N ASN A 143 -3.82 -26.18 -22.17
CA ASN A 143 -2.74 -25.24 -21.90
C ASN A 143 -3.18 -23.78 -22.20
N ARG A 144 -3.99 -23.59 -23.23
CA ARG A 144 -4.59 -22.28 -23.53
C ARG A 144 -5.49 -21.78 -22.39
N ALA A 145 -6.35 -22.64 -21.82
CA ALA A 145 -7.19 -22.31 -20.68
C ALA A 145 -6.33 -21.96 -19.46
N ARG A 146 -5.26 -22.74 -19.19
CA ARG A 146 -4.30 -22.45 -18.12
C ARG A 146 -3.58 -21.11 -18.33
N ALA A 147 -3.15 -20.81 -19.55
CA ALA A 147 -2.53 -19.54 -19.88
C ALA A 147 -3.51 -18.37 -19.70
N ASN A 148 -4.76 -18.50 -20.14
CA ASN A 148 -5.79 -17.48 -19.95
C ASN A 148 -6.08 -17.26 -18.44
N ALA A 149 -6.17 -18.32 -17.64
CA ALA A 149 -6.31 -18.20 -16.19
C ALA A 149 -5.12 -17.42 -15.58
N GLN A 150 -3.90 -17.69 -16.04
CA GLN A 150 -2.72 -17.00 -15.55
C GLN A 150 -2.65 -15.54 -16.02
N VAL A 151 -3.12 -15.20 -17.23
CA VAL A 151 -3.26 -13.80 -17.69
C VAL A 151 -4.19 -13.01 -16.76
N GLU A 152 -5.31 -13.61 -16.34
CA GLU A 152 -6.20 -12.96 -15.37
C GLU A 152 -5.58 -12.81 -13.98
N ARG A 153 -4.70 -13.75 -13.58
CA ARG A 153 -3.90 -13.61 -12.34
C ARG A 153 -2.85 -12.51 -12.45
N VAL A 154 -2.21 -12.36 -13.60
CA VAL A 154 -1.30 -11.22 -13.87
C VAL A 154 -2.08 -9.91 -13.73
N LEU A 155 -3.24 -9.81 -14.36
CA LEU A 155 -4.11 -8.63 -14.26
C LEU A 155 -4.53 -8.35 -12.81
N SER A 156 -4.85 -9.40 -12.03
CA SER A 156 -5.15 -9.27 -10.60
C SER A 156 -3.95 -8.74 -9.81
N ALA A 157 -2.72 -9.17 -10.12
CA ALA A 157 -1.51 -8.68 -9.48
C ALA A 157 -1.20 -7.22 -9.85
N GLU A 158 -1.44 -6.82 -11.11
CA GLU A 158 -1.31 -5.43 -11.55
C GLU A 158 -2.30 -4.51 -10.80
N TYR A 159 -3.56 -4.91 -10.66
CA TYR A 159 -4.52 -4.16 -9.86
C TYR A 159 -4.19 -4.14 -8.36
N ALA A 160 -3.58 -5.21 -7.84
CA ALA A 160 -3.09 -5.24 -6.47
C ALA A 160 -1.95 -4.22 -6.25
N LEU A 161 -1.04 -4.06 -7.22
CA LEU A 161 -0.03 -3.01 -7.19
C LEU A 161 -0.65 -1.60 -7.20
N VAL A 162 -1.68 -1.38 -8.01
CA VAL A 162 -2.43 -0.11 -8.04
C VAL A 162 -3.13 0.13 -6.69
N SER A 163 -3.73 -0.90 -6.10
CA SER A 163 -4.37 -0.83 -4.78
C SER A 163 -3.37 -0.45 -3.68
N GLU A 164 -2.17 -1.04 -3.72
CA GLU A 164 -1.09 -0.67 -2.79
C GLU A 164 -0.67 0.80 -2.95
N GLY A 165 -0.63 1.30 -4.20
CA GLY A 165 -0.37 2.71 -4.47
C GLY A 165 -1.40 3.65 -3.82
N TYR A 166 -2.69 3.31 -3.85
CA TYR A 166 -3.73 4.07 -3.14
C TYR A 166 -3.60 3.96 -1.62
N ALA A 167 -3.22 2.79 -1.08
CA ALA A 167 -2.97 2.63 0.34
C ALA A 167 -1.76 3.48 0.80
N VAL A 168 -0.68 3.53 0.01
CA VAL A 168 0.45 4.42 0.26
C VAL A 168 0.04 5.89 0.24
N PHE A 169 -0.77 6.30 -0.74
CA PHE A 169 -1.31 7.66 -0.81
C PHE A 169 -2.13 8.01 0.44
N GLU A 170 -3.01 7.12 0.89
CA GLU A 170 -3.83 7.31 2.10
C GLU A 170 -2.94 7.45 3.35
N GLU A 171 -1.99 6.53 3.57
CA GLU A 171 -1.12 6.52 4.74
C GLU A 171 -0.19 7.75 4.79
N VAL A 172 0.38 8.15 3.64
CA VAL A 172 1.23 9.36 3.57
C VAL A 172 0.40 10.62 3.79
N SER A 173 -0.79 10.71 3.22
CA SER A 173 -1.69 11.86 3.40
C SER A 173 -2.15 11.99 4.85
N GLU A 174 -2.53 10.88 5.49
CA GLU A 174 -2.93 10.86 6.90
C GLU A 174 -1.77 11.28 7.80
N ALA A 175 -0.56 10.75 7.59
CA ALA A 175 0.62 11.10 8.36
C ALA A 175 1.01 12.57 8.17
N TYR A 176 0.94 13.08 6.94
CA TYR A 176 1.22 14.48 6.61
C TYR A 176 0.26 15.44 7.32
N PHE A 177 -1.04 15.24 7.17
CA PHE A 177 -2.04 16.12 7.79
C PHE A 177 -2.05 15.99 9.32
N THR A 178 -1.75 14.80 9.84
CA THR A 178 -1.58 14.61 11.29
C THR A 178 -0.37 15.38 11.81
N LEU A 179 0.77 15.33 11.13
CA LEU A 179 1.96 16.08 11.51
C LEU A 179 1.69 17.59 11.47
N MET A 180 1.04 18.10 10.41
CA MET A 180 0.65 19.51 10.30
C MET A 180 -0.31 19.92 11.44
N ALA A 181 -1.27 19.07 11.80
CA ALA A 181 -2.18 19.32 12.91
C ALA A 181 -1.44 19.44 14.25
N ARG A 182 -0.51 18.50 14.53
CA ARG A 182 0.26 18.49 15.78
C ARG A 182 1.22 19.66 15.88
N ASP A 183 1.86 20.05 14.77
CA ASP A 183 2.74 21.22 14.73
C ASP A 183 1.96 22.53 15.01
N ALA A 184 0.78 22.70 14.40
CA ALA A 184 -0.09 23.83 14.68
C ALA A 184 -0.59 23.83 16.14
N LEU A 185 -0.91 22.69 16.72
CA LEU A 185 -1.32 22.59 18.13
C LEU A 185 -0.17 22.89 19.09
N LEU A 186 1.06 22.54 18.75
CA LEU A 186 2.26 22.91 19.51
C LEU A 186 2.43 24.43 19.53
N GLU A 187 2.25 25.13 18.40
CA GLU A 187 2.33 26.59 18.33
C GLU A 187 1.24 27.25 19.20
N VAL A 188 0.03 26.72 19.21
CA VAL A 188 -1.05 27.17 20.11
C VAL A 188 -0.64 27.01 21.59
N ALA A 189 -0.07 25.86 21.95
CA ALA A 189 0.36 25.59 23.34
C ALA A 189 1.52 26.51 23.75
N GLN A 190 2.50 26.76 22.86
CA GLN A 190 3.61 27.68 23.09
C GLN A 190 3.15 29.12 23.28
N THR A 191 2.19 29.55 22.44
CA THR A 191 1.60 30.90 22.56
C THR A 191 0.88 31.06 23.90
N ASN A 192 0.09 30.05 24.30
CA ASN A 192 -0.59 30.06 25.60
C ASN A 192 0.41 30.10 26.78
N ALA A 193 1.50 29.34 26.71
CA ALA A 193 2.55 29.36 27.75
C ALA A 193 3.27 30.72 27.83
N ALA A 194 3.52 31.36 26.69
CA ALA A 194 4.08 32.73 26.66
C ALA A 194 3.15 33.76 27.29
N GLU A 195 1.84 33.68 27.02
CA GLU A 195 0.83 34.53 27.64
C GLU A 195 0.73 34.30 29.16
N CYS A 196 0.81 33.06 29.63
CA CYS A 196 0.82 32.74 31.06
C CYS A 196 2.10 33.26 31.75
N ALA A 197 3.27 33.21 31.09
CA ALA A 197 4.51 33.77 31.59
C ALA A 197 4.46 35.29 31.73
N LEU A 198 3.87 35.98 30.73
CA LEU A 198 3.67 37.44 30.81
C LEU A 198 2.76 37.82 31.99
N ARG A 199 1.69 37.06 32.22
CA ARG A 199 0.80 37.29 33.35
C ARG A 199 1.44 37.03 34.70
N LEU A 200 2.26 36.01 34.81
CA LEU A 200 3.01 35.78 36.04
C LEU A 200 3.88 36.98 36.37
N LYS A 201 4.58 37.53 35.37
CA LYS A 201 5.38 38.75 35.54
C LYS A 201 4.52 39.91 36.02
N GLN A 202 3.40 40.20 35.37
CA GLN A 202 2.46 41.25 35.77
C GLN A 202 1.93 41.07 37.19
N ALA A 203 1.60 39.83 37.59
CA ALA A 203 1.16 39.51 38.96
C ALA A 203 2.28 39.76 40.00
N GLN A 204 3.52 39.44 39.65
CA GLN A 204 4.69 39.74 40.51
C GLN A 204 4.91 41.23 40.66
N ASP A 205 4.90 42.00 39.53
CA ASP A 205 5.12 43.44 39.54
C ASP A 205 4.06 44.17 40.41
N ARG A 206 2.76 43.74 40.33
CA ARG A 206 1.68 44.30 41.15
C ARG A 206 1.80 43.89 42.62
N PHE A 207 2.30 42.67 42.89
CA PHE A 207 2.53 42.22 44.27
C PHE A 207 3.65 43.04 44.92
N ASP A 208 4.74 43.29 44.20
CA ASP A 208 5.88 44.08 44.69
C ASP A 208 5.47 45.58 44.89
N ALA A 209 4.50 46.06 44.08
CA ALA A 209 3.91 47.37 44.30
C ALA A 209 2.88 47.40 45.44
N GLY A 210 2.55 46.27 46.07
CA GLY A 210 1.57 46.16 47.16
C GLY A 210 0.11 46.15 46.70
N GLU A 211 -0.15 46.07 45.40
CA GLU A 211 -1.49 46.12 44.80
C GLU A 211 -2.15 44.76 44.61
N ALA A 212 -1.40 43.64 44.70
CA ALA A 212 -1.90 42.29 44.52
C ALA A 212 -1.64 41.41 45.76
N LYS A 213 -2.40 40.29 45.88
CA LYS A 213 -2.22 39.33 46.97
C LYS A 213 -1.21 38.23 46.55
N ARG A 214 -0.53 37.63 47.52
CA ARG A 214 0.35 36.48 47.31
C ARG A 214 -0.37 35.31 46.60
N LEU A 215 -1.68 35.14 46.81
CA LEU A 215 -2.51 34.16 46.16
C LEU A 215 -2.55 34.35 44.64
N ASP A 216 -2.53 35.59 44.15
CA ASP A 216 -2.55 35.92 42.74
C ASP A 216 -1.25 35.47 42.01
N VAL A 217 -0.11 35.65 42.66
CA VAL A 217 1.17 35.17 42.15
C VAL A 217 1.23 33.63 42.16
N THR A 218 0.72 33.00 43.23
CA THR A 218 0.74 31.53 43.33
C THR A 218 -0.14 30.89 42.27
N SER A 219 -1.34 31.44 41.99
CA SER A 219 -2.21 30.93 40.94
C SER A 219 -1.64 31.19 39.53
N ALA A 220 -1.00 32.34 39.28
CA ALA A 220 -0.34 32.58 38.01
C ALA A 220 0.85 31.64 37.76
N LYS A 221 1.56 31.22 38.84
CA LYS A 221 2.58 30.16 38.76
C LYS A 221 1.99 28.80 38.37
N LEU A 222 0.81 28.45 38.95
CA LEU A 222 0.12 27.22 38.62
C LEU A 222 -0.34 27.20 37.17
N ASP A 223 -0.95 28.31 36.70
CA ASP A 223 -1.39 28.47 35.32
C ASP A 223 -0.22 28.29 34.34
N LEU A 224 0.94 28.90 34.63
CA LEU A 224 2.14 28.73 33.82
C LEU A 224 2.66 27.28 33.84
N SER A 225 2.65 26.62 34.99
CA SER A 225 3.09 25.23 35.09
C SER A 225 2.22 24.30 34.24
N GLN A 226 0.89 24.49 34.26
CA GLN A 226 -0.05 23.73 33.42
C GLN A 226 0.16 24.03 31.94
N ALA A 227 0.42 25.27 31.53
CA ALA A 227 0.69 25.62 30.16
C ALA A 227 2.02 25.03 29.64
N ILE A 228 3.06 24.96 30.50
CA ILE A 228 4.33 24.29 30.17
C ILE A 228 4.11 22.79 30.00
N GLU A 229 3.34 22.14 30.89
CA GLU A 229 2.99 20.72 30.76
C GLU A 229 2.27 20.45 29.43
N ALA A 230 1.27 21.26 29.07
CA ALA A 230 0.59 21.14 27.78
C ALA A 230 1.55 21.29 26.60
N THR A 231 2.54 22.18 26.68
CA THR A 231 3.58 22.36 25.64
C THR A 231 4.46 21.13 25.51
N ILE A 232 4.83 20.50 26.63
CA ILE A 232 5.64 19.26 26.63
C ILE A 232 4.85 18.11 25.97
N VAL A 233 3.56 17.96 26.30
CA VAL A 233 2.68 16.96 25.68
C VAL A 233 2.56 17.21 24.18
N ALA A 234 2.27 18.43 23.75
CA ALA A 234 2.18 18.79 22.35
C ALA A 234 3.50 18.56 21.59
N SER A 235 4.65 18.84 22.20
CA SER A 235 5.96 18.55 21.62
C SER A 235 6.18 17.04 21.40
N ASN A 236 5.80 16.20 22.36
CA ASN A 236 5.87 14.74 22.22
C ASN A 236 4.94 14.24 21.09
N ASP A 237 3.75 14.83 20.97
CA ASP A 237 2.81 14.51 19.91
C ASP A 237 3.41 14.80 18.52
N VAL A 238 4.13 15.89 18.38
CA VAL A 238 4.83 16.25 17.12
C VAL A 238 5.95 15.25 16.81
N VAL A 239 6.71 14.81 17.82
CA VAL A 239 7.76 13.79 17.65
C VAL A 239 7.16 12.47 17.18
N THR A 240 6.05 12.04 17.79
CA THR A 240 5.38 10.79 17.38
C THR A 240 4.78 10.88 15.98
N ALA A 241 4.17 12.01 15.63
CA ALA A 241 3.63 12.24 14.28
C ALA A 241 4.76 12.30 13.23
N GLY A 242 5.90 12.90 13.57
CA GLY A 242 7.09 12.90 12.69
C GLY A 242 7.64 11.50 12.45
N ALA A 243 7.70 10.67 13.49
CA ALA A 243 8.10 9.26 13.35
C ALA A 243 7.11 8.46 12.47
N ALA A 244 5.80 8.70 12.62
CA ALA A 244 4.77 8.11 11.77
C ALA A 244 4.93 8.53 10.31
N MET A 245 5.25 9.80 10.06
CA MET A 245 5.52 10.31 8.71
C MET A 245 6.76 9.67 8.08
N MET A 246 7.87 9.55 8.82
CA MET A 246 9.07 8.85 8.34
C MET A 246 8.77 7.40 7.96
N LYS A 247 8.00 6.69 8.79
CA LYS A 247 7.53 5.34 8.48
C LYS A 247 6.69 5.31 7.20
N ALA A 248 5.75 6.26 7.05
CA ALA A 248 4.89 6.35 5.86
C ALA A 248 5.71 6.60 4.58
N LEU A 249 6.81 7.32 4.66
CA LEU A 249 7.75 7.56 3.56
C LEU A 249 8.71 6.38 3.30
N GLY A 250 8.73 5.36 4.14
CA GLY A 250 9.67 4.25 4.04
C GLY A 250 11.09 4.59 4.51
N ILE A 251 11.25 5.65 5.32
CA ILE A 251 12.53 6.07 5.89
C ILE A 251 12.70 5.39 7.26
N ASP A 252 13.87 4.82 7.51
CA ASP A 252 14.18 4.19 8.80
C ASP A 252 14.37 5.26 9.89
N VAL A 253 13.51 5.24 10.88
CA VAL A 253 13.50 6.18 12.02
C VAL A 253 14.81 6.12 12.84
N THR A 254 15.54 5.00 12.78
CA THR A 254 16.80 4.83 13.52
C THR A 254 17.99 5.55 12.89
N ARG A 255 17.86 5.99 11.62
CA ARG A 255 18.97 6.57 10.83
C ARG A 255 19.00 8.08 10.77
N GLY A 256 17.98 8.76 11.25
CA GLY A 256 17.92 10.22 11.27
C GLY A 256 17.07 10.72 12.42
N THR A 257 17.48 11.83 13.03
CA THR A 257 16.59 12.53 13.96
C THR A 257 15.54 13.29 13.15
N ARG A 258 14.32 13.40 13.69
CA ARG A 258 13.23 14.18 13.06
C ARG A 258 13.71 15.56 12.58
N ASP A 259 14.49 16.24 13.40
CA ASP A 259 14.94 17.61 13.16
C ASP A 259 15.94 17.72 11.98
N GLU A 260 16.56 16.60 11.59
CA GLU A 260 17.40 16.51 10.38
C GLU A 260 16.58 16.28 9.11
N VAL A 261 15.46 15.54 9.25
CA VAL A 261 14.58 15.17 8.12
C VAL A 261 13.46 16.21 7.97
N PHE A 262 12.93 16.72 9.09
CA PHE A 262 11.83 17.66 9.14
C PHE A 262 12.15 18.79 10.12
N PRO A 263 12.90 19.82 9.71
CA PRO A 263 13.18 20.96 10.58
C PRO A 263 11.87 21.64 10.99
N ALA A 264 11.71 21.91 12.28
CA ALA A 264 10.55 22.59 12.82
C ALA A 264 10.49 24.01 12.23
N THR A 265 9.55 24.26 11.36
CA THR A 265 9.32 25.58 10.77
C THR A 265 8.37 26.34 11.69
N GLY A 266 8.90 27.25 12.49
CA GLY A 266 8.20 28.01 13.53
C GLY A 266 7.10 28.97 13.06
N ASN A 267 6.24 28.58 12.13
CA ASN A 267 5.13 29.39 11.66
C ASN A 267 3.99 28.52 11.08
N ALA A 268 3.63 27.44 11.79
CA ALA A 268 2.60 26.52 11.34
C ALA A 268 1.21 27.18 11.25
N LEU A 269 0.86 28.07 12.18
CA LEU A 269 -0.40 28.82 12.17
C LEU A 269 -0.45 29.92 11.08
N GLY A 270 0.71 30.48 10.69
CA GLY A 270 0.81 31.47 9.63
C GLY A 270 0.86 30.87 8.22
N ARG A 271 1.08 29.56 8.09
CA ARG A 271 0.96 28.88 6.80
C ARG A 271 -0.51 28.77 6.44
N VAL A 272 -0.83 29.19 5.25
CA VAL A 272 -2.16 28.95 4.66
C VAL A 272 -2.49 27.46 4.84
N MET A 273 -3.62 27.15 5.50
CA MET A 273 -4.11 25.78 5.63
C MET A 273 -4.35 25.23 4.23
N ARG A 274 -3.36 24.52 3.68
CA ARG A 274 -3.43 23.91 2.36
C ARG A 274 -4.09 22.54 2.51
N GLY A 275 -5.01 22.24 1.64
CA GLY A 275 -5.73 20.97 1.64
C GLY A 275 -6.32 20.65 0.28
N PHE A 276 -6.99 19.53 0.19
CA PHE A 276 -7.71 19.14 -1.02
C PHE A 276 -8.93 20.04 -1.24
N ALA A 277 -9.25 20.28 -2.51
CA ALA A 277 -10.54 20.84 -2.88
C ALA A 277 -11.66 19.91 -2.43
N ARG A 278 -12.74 20.51 -1.92
CA ARG A 278 -13.91 19.76 -1.49
C ARG A 278 -14.55 19.01 -2.65
N THR A 279 -14.81 17.73 -2.44
CA THR A 279 -15.61 16.92 -3.37
C THR A 279 -17.07 16.89 -2.92
N ASP A 280 -17.98 17.14 -3.82
CA ASP A 280 -19.41 17.23 -3.52
C ASP A 280 -20.18 16.03 -4.12
N TYR A 281 -19.62 14.81 -3.92
CA TYR A 281 -20.27 13.58 -4.37
C TYR A 281 -21.30 13.11 -3.36
N GLY A 282 -22.53 12.84 -3.84
CA GLY A 282 -23.52 12.05 -3.09
C GLY A 282 -23.14 10.57 -3.03
N VAL A 283 -23.84 9.78 -2.21
CA VAL A 283 -23.52 8.35 -1.98
C VAL A 283 -23.65 7.54 -3.28
N GLU A 284 -24.77 7.67 -4.03
CA GLU A 284 -25.01 6.90 -5.24
C GLU A 284 -23.98 7.20 -6.36
N PRO A 285 -23.72 8.47 -6.76
CA PRO A 285 -22.73 8.74 -7.80
C PRO A 285 -21.29 8.40 -7.37
N ALA A 286 -20.98 8.48 -6.08
CA ALA A 286 -19.69 8.05 -5.56
C ALA A 286 -19.53 6.53 -5.64
N PHE A 287 -20.58 5.78 -5.32
CA PHE A 287 -20.58 4.32 -5.41
C PHE A 287 -20.42 3.85 -6.86
N ASP A 288 -21.17 4.41 -7.81
CA ASP A 288 -21.03 4.07 -9.23
C ASP A 288 -19.62 4.35 -9.77
N LEU A 289 -19.03 5.46 -9.31
CA LEU A 289 -17.65 5.80 -9.66
C LEU A 289 -16.66 4.81 -9.06
N ALA A 290 -16.81 4.48 -7.77
CA ALA A 290 -15.95 3.52 -7.08
C ALA A 290 -16.09 2.12 -7.68
N ARG A 291 -17.32 1.67 -7.99
CA ARG A 291 -17.60 0.38 -8.65
C ARG A 291 -16.86 0.21 -9.98
N THR A 292 -16.63 1.32 -10.68
CA THR A 292 -15.92 1.31 -11.97
C THR A 292 -14.41 1.40 -11.81
N ASN A 293 -13.92 2.19 -10.84
CA ASN A 293 -12.51 2.56 -10.74
C ASN A 293 -11.77 1.86 -9.59
N ALA A 294 -12.48 1.35 -8.56
CA ALA A 294 -11.82 0.73 -7.40
C ALA A 294 -11.04 -0.53 -7.80
N PRO A 295 -9.74 -0.60 -7.46
CA PRO A 295 -8.92 -1.76 -7.78
C PRO A 295 -9.43 -3.06 -7.15
N ALA A 296 -10.04 -2.99 -5.97
CA ALA A 296 -10.60 -4.14 -5.27
C ALA A 296 -11.65 -4.89 -6.11
N MET A 297 -12.54 -4.14 -6.80
CA MET A 297 -13.53 -4.73 -7.72
C MET A 297 -12.87 -5.35 -8.95
N ALA A 298 -11.83 -4.70 -9.49
CA ALA A 298 -11.09 -5.21 -10.63
C ALA A 298 -10.35 -6.52 -10.28
N ILE A 299 -9.77 -6.62 -9.08
CA ILE A 299 -9.12 -7.81 -8.55
C ILE A 299 -10.13 -8.96 -8.41
N ALA A 300 -11.28 -8.72 -7.76
CA ALA A 300 -12.31 -9.74 -7.57
C ALA A 300 -12.83 -10.29 -8.91
N ARG A 301 -13.11 -9.40 -9.87
CA ARG A 301 -13.53 -9.78 -11.23
C ARG A 301 -12.46 -10.56 -11.99
N ALA A 302 -11.18 -10.18 -11.88
CA ALA A 302 -10.08 -10.91 -12.50
C ALA A 302 -9.94 -12.33 -11.90
N ARG A 303 -10.10 -12.48 -10.57
CA ARG A 303 -10.11 -13.80 -9.92
C ARG A 303 -11.26 -14.68 -10.38
N LEU A 304 -12.46 -14.12 -10.54
CA LEU A 304 -13.60 -14.85 -11.07
C LEU A 304 -13.35 -15.34 -12.50
N ARG A 305 -12.77 -14.48 -13.38
CA ARG A 305 -12.41 -14.88 -14.75
C ARG A 305 -11.30 -15.94 -14.76
N ALA A 306 -10.31 -15.83 -13.88
CA ALA A 306 -9.29 -16.86 -13.72
C ALA A 306 -9.91 -18.20 -13.32
N ALA A 307 -10.81 -18.22 -12.33
CA ALA A 307 -11.51 -19.42 -11.90
C ALA A 307 -12.39 -20.03 -13.01
N SER A 308 -13.04 -19.21 -13.83
CA SER A 308 -13.78 -19.65 -15.02
C SER A 308 -12.87 -20.38 -16.02
N HIS A 309 -11.68 -19.86 -16.30
CA HIS A 309 -10.70 -20.53 -17.16
C HIS A 309 -10.10 -21.80 -16.52
N GLU A 310 -10.08 -21.90 -15.19
CA GLU A 310 -9.70 -23.14 -14.50
C GLU A 310 -10.73 -24.23 -14.69
N VAL A 311 -12.04 -23.90 -14.76
CA VAL A 311 -13.08 -24.85 -15.15
C VAL A 311 -12.84 -25.37 -16.57
N ASP A 312 -12.56 -24.46 -17.53
CA ASP A 312 -12.22 -24.84 -18.90
C ASP A 312 -11.00 -25.77 -18.95
N CYS A 313 -9.98 -25.50 -18.15
CA CYS A 313 -8.79 -26.34 -18.02
C CYS A 313 -9.14 -27.72 -17.47
N ALA A 314 -9.95 -27.81 -16.42
CA ALA A 314 -10.38 -29.07 -15.82
C ALA A 314 -11.25 -29.92 -16.76
N VAL A 315 -12.07 -29.28 -17.57
CA VAL A 315 -12.87 -29.95 -18.63
C VAL A 315 -11.94 -30.46 -19.74
N ALA A 316 -10.97 -29.67 -20.17
CA ALA A 316 -9.98 -30.08 -21.17
C ALA A 316 -9.10 -31.25 -20.70
N ASP A 317 -8.90 -31.41 -19.39
CA ASP A 317 -8.21 -32.57 -18.80
C ASP A 317 -8.94 -33.91 -18.99
N LEU A 318 -10.22 -33.87 -19.33
CA LEU A 318 -11.00 -35.09 -19.69
C LEU A 318 -10.68 -35.55 -21.13
N MET A 319 -10.11 -34.66 -21.98
CA MET A 319 -9.80 -34.96 -23.34
C MET A 319 -8.41 -35.60 -23.49
N PRO A 320 -8.13 -36.33 -24.60
CA PRO A 320 -6.81 -36.89 -24.86
C PRO A 320 -5.77 -35.81 -25.10
N SER A 321 -4.50 -36.10 -24.77
CA SER A 321 -3.36 -35.29 -25.21
C SER A 321 -2.61 -36.00 -26.34
N VAL A 322 -2.20 -35.25 -27.37
CA VAL A 322 -1.39 -35.78 -28.49
C VAL A 322 -0.01 -35.19 -28.41
N SER A 323 1.01 -36.06 -28.32
CA SER A 323 2.42 -35.70 -28.30
C SER A 323 3.21 -36.41 -29.40
N ALA A 324 4.24 -35.75 -29.90
CA ALA A 324 5.24 -36.34 -30.78
C ALA A 324 6.56 -36.44 -30.03
N GLN A 325 7.24 -37.59 -30.20
CA GLN A 325 8.52 -37.84 -29.57
C GLN A 325 9.52 -38.26 -30.64
N VAL A 326 10.73 -37.71 -30.55
CA VAL A 326 11.91 -38.13 -31.33
C VAL A 326 13.03 -38.37 -30.34
N GLY A 327 13.63 -39.56 -30.43
CA GLY A 327 14.68 -39.89 -29.49
C GLY A 327 15.85 -40.64 -30.16
N LEU A 328 17.05 -40.44 -29.60
CA LEU A 328 18.24 -41.19 -29.85
C LEU A 328 18.62 -41.90 -28.57
N SER A 329 18.70 -43.23 -28.63
CA SER A 329 19.06 -44.05 -27.49
C SER A 329 20.33 -44.89 -27.82
N TRP A 330 21.26 -44.96 -26.88
CA TRP A 330 22.39 -45.84 -26.90
C TRP A 330 22.22 -46.88 -25.81
N THR A 331 22.29 -48.14 -26.21
CA THR A 331 22.34 -49.26 -25.29
C THR A 331 23.48 -50.15 -25.78
N ASP A 332 24.52 -50.30 -24.95
CA ASP A 332 25.76 -50.99 -25.31
C ASP A 332 25.51 -52.33 -26.04
N PRO A 333 26.05 -52.51 -27.30
CA PRO A 333 26.87 -51.61 -28.09
C PRO A 333 26.14 -50.84 -29.20
N LEU A 334 24.82 -50.70 -29.18
CA LEU A 334 24.00 -50.24 -30.31
C LEU A 334 23.41 -48.84 -30.09
N TRP A 335 23.41 -48.05 -31.16
CA TRP A 335 22.64 -46.83 -31.28
C TRP A 335 21.33 -47.08 -32.01
N ALA A 336 20.22 -46.54 -31.49
CA ALA A 336 18.91 -46.57 -32.13
C ALA A 336 18.30 -45.21 -32.08
N TRP A 337 17.70 -44.79 -33.19
CA TRP A 337 16.82 -43.63 -33.19
C TRP A 337 15.35 -44.08 -33.29
N HIS A 338 14.48 -43.41 -32.66
CA HIS A 338 13.03 -43.69 -32.68
C HIS A 338 12.23 -42.38 -32.80
N TRP A 339 11.13 -42.48 -33.44
CA TRP A 339 10.15 -41.44 -33.47
C TRP A 339 8.76 -42.05 -33.31
N GLY A 340 7.83 -41.24 -32.77
CA GLY A 340 6.47 -41.69 -32.58
C GLY A 340 5.53 -40.55 -32.32
N VAL A 341 4.26 -40.78 -32.61
CA VAL A 341 3.16 -39.92 -32.17
C VAL A 341 2.29 -40.74 -31.23
N SER A 342 2.01 -40.22 -30.09
CA SER A 342 1.19 -40.86 -29.07
C SER A 342 -0.02 -40.01 -28.74
N ALA A 343 -1.19 -40.64 -28.63
CA ALA A 343 -2.39 -40.01 -28.06
C ALA A 343 -2.71 -40.77 -26.75
N VAL A 344 -2.75 -40.03 -25.67
CA VAL A 344 -2.98 -40.61 -24.33
C VAL A 344 -4.26 -40.01 -23.75
N GLN A 345 -5.18 -40.88 -23.38
CA GLN A 345 -6.40 -40.54 -22.64
C GLN A 345 -6.58 -41.52 -21.50
N SER A 346 -6.70 -41.01 -20.29
CA SER A 346 -7.07 -41.83 -19.16
C SER A 346 -8.59 -42.05 -19.17
N VAL A 347 -9.00 -43.30 -19.39
CA VAL A 347 -10.42 -43.67 -19.52
C VAL A 347 -11.10 -43.74 -18.16
N PHE A 348 -10.41 -44.20 -17.15
CA PHE A 348 -10.92 -44.28 -15.78
C PHE A 348 -9.82 -44.14 -14.74
N GLU A 349 -9.99 -43.13 -13.85
CA GLU A 349 -9.08 -42.86 -12.75
C GLU A 349 -9.85 -42.77 -11.39
N GLY A 350 -10.85 -43.61 -11.18
CA GLY A 350 -11.61 -43.61 -9.93
C GLY A 350 -12.35 -42.29 -9.65
N PHE A 351 -12.95 -41.66 -10.68
CA PHE A 351 -13.68 -40.39 -10.61
C PHE A 351 -12.82 -39.15 -10.28
N ARG A 352 -11.48 -39.29 -10.23
CA ARG A 352 -10.59 -38.17 -9.87
C ARG A 352 -10.77 -36.95 -10.78
N LYS A 353 -10.87 -37.17 -12.08
CA LYS A 353 -11.00 -36.08 -13.07
C LYS A 353 -12.37 -35.40 -13.01
N THR A 354 -13.45 -36.17 -12.83
CA THR A 354 -14.80 -35.59 -12.66
C THR A 354 -14.89 -34.77 -11.38
N THR A 355 -14.35 -35.28 -10.28
CA THR A 355 -14.25 -34.53 -9.01
C THR A 355 -13.38 -33.27 -9.14
N ALA A 356 -12.35 -33.27 -10.02
CA ALA A 356 -11.55 -32.08 -10.28
C ALA A 356 -12.37 -30.99 -11.01
N VAL A 357 -13.24 -31.39 -11.96
CA VAL A 357 -14.18 -30.45 -12.59
C VAL A 357 -15.17 -29.89 -11.57
N ASP A 358 -15.80 -30.76 -10.77
CA ASP A 358 -16.73 -30.32 -9.73
C ASP A 358 -16.07 -29.34 -8.75
N ARG A 359 -14.82 -29.61 -8.36
CA ARG A 359 -14.04 -28.72 -7.51
C ARG A 359 -13.79 -27.37 -8.19
N ALA A 360 -13.43 -27.34 -9.47
CA ALA A 360 -13.21 -26.10 -10.21
C ALA A 360 -14.51 -25.28 -10.32
N VAL A 361 -15.66 -25.93 -10.49
CA VAL A 361 -16.97 -25.25 -10.49
C VAL A 361 -17.25 -24.63 -9.13
N VAL A 362 -17.04 -25.34 -8.03
CA VAL A 362 -17.20 -24.80 -6.67
C VAL A 362 -16.25 -23.63 -6.41
N GLN A 363 -15.00 -23.68 -6.91
CA GLN A 363 -14.06 -22.57 -6.81
C GLN A 363 -14.52 -21.34 -7.62
N MET A 364 -15.12 -21.54 -8.80
CA MET A 364 -15.70 -20.45 -9.58
C MET A 364 -16.91 -19.83 -8.86
N GLU A 365 -17.79 -20.64 -8.26
CA GLU A 365 -18.91 -20.15 -7.44
C GLU A 365 -18.41 -19.38 -6.20
N SER A 366 -17.35 -19.87 -5.54
CA SER A 366 -16.70 -19.15 -4.45
C SER A 366 -16.14 -17.79 -4.91
N ALA A 367 -15.49 -17.73 -6.07
CA ALA A 367 -14.99 -16.48 -6.62
C ALA A 367 -16.13 -15.51 -7.03
N ALA A 368 -17.29 -16.03 -7.41
CA ALA A 368 -18.47 -15.20 -7.65
C ALA A 368 -18.99 -14.56 -6.35
N THR A 369 -19.04 -15.33 -5.26
CA THR A 369 -19.40 -14.76 -3.94
C THR A 369 -18.38 -13.76 -3.43
N GLU A 370 -17.08 -13.93 -3.73
CA GLU A 370 -16.05 -12.90 -3.43
C GLU A 370 -16.30 -11.56 -4.17
N VAL A 371 -16.87 -11.60 -5.39
CA VAL A 371 -17.27 -10.37 -6.11
C VAL A 371 -18.42 -9.67 -5.39
N ASP A 372 -19.43 -10.43 -4.96
CA ASP A 372 -20.58 -9.88 -4.23
C ASP A 372 -20.14 -9.29 -2.87
N GLU A 373 -19.26 -9.98 -2.15
CA GLU A 373 -18.67 -9.48 -0.90
C GLU A 373 -17.86 -8.20 -1.13
N ALA A 374 -17.04 -8.14 -2.18
CA ALA A 374 -16.28 -6.95 -2.53
C ALA A 374 -17.19 -5.77 -2.85
N GLU A 375 -18.33 -5.98 -3.54
CA GLU A 375 -19.31 -4.94 -3.84
C GLU A 375 -20.00 -4.44 -2.57
N GLN A 376 -20.39 -5.32 -1.66
CA GLN A 376 -20.97 -4.95 -0.36
C GLN A 376 -19.97 -4.18 0.51
N GLN A 377 -18.72 -4.65 0.56
CA GLN A 377 -17.66 -3.97 1.31
C GLN A 377 -17.35 -2.58 0.75
N LEU A 378 -17.33 -2.45 -0.58
CA LEU A 378 -17.14 -1.17 -1.25
C LEU A 378 -18.28 -0.20 -0.95
N SER A 379 -19.53 -0.67 -0.99
CA SER A 379 -20.72 0.13 -0.64
C SER A 379 -20.61 0.68 0.79
N LEU A 380 -20.27 -0.19 1.75
CA LEU A 380 -20.06 0.20 3.14
C LEU A 380 -18.93 1.23 3.30
N GLN A 381 -17.80 1.01 2.60
CA GLN A 381 -16.65 1.93 2.64
C GLN A 381 -17.01 3.31 2.08
N VAL A 382 -17.73 3.38 0.95
CA VAL A 382 -18.16 4.64 0.34
C VAL A 382 -19.13 5.38 1.26
N GLU A 383 -20.15 4.70 1.80
CA GLU A 383 -21.12 5.30 2.70
C GLU A 383 -20.45 5.84 3.97
N THR A 384 -19.59 5.04 4.60
CA THR A 384 -18.87 5.46 5.80
C THR A 384 -17.91 6.61 5.53
N ALA A 385 -17.18 6.61 4.42
CA ALA A 385 -16.25 7.66 4.06
C ALA A 385 -16.97 8.99 3.80
N ILE A 386 -18.11 8.97 3.11
CA ILE A 386 -18.95 10.16 2.90
C ILE A 386 -19.52 10.67 4.23
N ALA A 387 -20.02 9.78 5.08
CA ALA A 387 -20.53 10.18 6.40
C ALA A 387 -19.43 10.82 7.27
N VAL A 388 -18.22 10.26 7.27
CA VAL A 388 -17.07 10.83 8.00
C VAL A 388 -16.68 12.19 7.43
N ARG A 389 -16.63 12.35 6.11
CA ARG A 389 -16.37 13.64 5.43
C ARG A 389 -17.40 14.69 5.83
N ASP A 390 -18.69 14.37 5.73
CA ASP A 390 -19.76 15.30 6.03
C ASP A 390 -19.79 15.70 7.50
N ASN A 391 -19.50 14.76 8.40
CA ASN A 391 -19.37 15.04 9.83
C ASN A 391 -18.15 15.92 10.12
N ALA A 392 -17.01 15.69 9.46
CA ALA A 392 -15.82 16.52 9.60
C ALA A 392 -16.06 17.95 9.12
N GLN A 393 -16.82 18.13 8.05
CA GLN A 393 -17.23 19.46 7.57
C GLN A 393 -18.13 20.20 8.54
N LYS A 394 -19.15 19.53 9.10
CA LYS A 394 -20.02 20.11 10.13
C LYS A 394 -19.23 20.45 11.40
N ALA A 395 -18.27 19.61 11.77
CA ALA A 395 -17.38 19.87 12.90
C ALA A 395 -16.50 21.10 12.65
N LEU A 396 -15.96 21.27 11.43
CA LEU A 396 -15.18 22.44 11.05
C LEU A 396 -16.02 23.73 11.11
N GLU A 397 -17.23 23.71 10.57
CA GLU A 397 -18.14 24.86 10.62
C GLU A 397 -18.52 25.23 12.06
N THR A 398 -18.84 24.23 12.88
CA THR A 398 -19.12 24.44 14.31
C THR A 398 -17.89 25.00 15.04
N ALA A 399 -16.70 24.50 14.73
CA ALA A 399 -15.46 24.98 15.32
C ALA A 399 -15.11 26.42 14.89
N ARG A 400 -15.43 26.82 13.65
CA ARG A 400 -15.29 28.21 13.16
C ARG A 400 -16.18 29.17 13.96
N ILE A 401 -17.45 28.82 14.14
CA ILE A 401 -18.40 29.62 14.92
C ILE A 401 -17.96 29.70 16.40
N SER A 402 -17.53 28.57 16.96
CA SER A 402 -17.02 28.51 18.33
C SER A 402 -15.80 29.39 18.55
N LEU A 403 -14.86 29.41 17.58
CA LEU A 403 -13.68 30.26 17.64
C LEU A 403 -14.05 31.74 17.56
N ALA A 404 -14.96 32.13 16.66
CA ALA A 404 -15.41 33.52 16.54
C ALA A 404 -16.05 34.00 17.84
N ASN A 405 -16.94 33.21 18.45
CA ASN A 405 -17.59 33.54 19.73
C ASN A 405 -16.54 33.58 20.88
N ALA A 406 -15.56 32.66 20.89
CA ALA A 406 -14.49 32.65 21.91
C ALA A 406 -13.59 33.88 21.80
N GLN A 407 -13.30 34.32 20.59
CA GLN A 407 -12.53 35.53 20.33
C GLN A 407 -13.27 36.79 20.79
N GLU A 408 -14.53 36.95 20.41
CA GLU A 408 -15.35 38.07 20.86
C GLU A 408 -15.47 38.13 22.40
N ASN A 409 -15.67 36.96 23.03
CA ASN A 409 -15.69 36.86 24.49
C ASN A 409 -14.34 37.25 25.12
N LEU A 410 -13.24 36.81 24.55
CA LEU A 410 -11.88 37.16 25.02
C LEU A 410 -11.66 38.68 24.93
N ASP A 411 -12.01 39.29 23.80
CA ASP A 411 -11.83 40.73 23.57
C ASP A 411 -12.68 41.57 24.54
N THR A 412 -13.92 41.12 24.80
CA THR A 412 -14.81 41.77 25.76
C THR A 412 -14.28 41.69 27.18
N VAL A 413 -13.90 40.47 27.62
CA VAL A 413 -13.37 40.24 28.97
C VAL A 413 -12.04 40.94 29.17
N LYS A 414 -11.21 41.03 28.13
CA LYS A 414 -9.95 41.75 28.14
C LYS A 414 -10.11 43.24 28.39
N THR A 415 -11.13 43.86 27.75
CA THR A 415 -11.50 45.26 27.95
C THR A 415 -12.00 45.49 29.38
N GLN A 416 -12.96 44.68 29.84
CA GLN A 416 -13.47 44.74 31.20
C GLN A 416 -12.41 44.52 32.29
N TYR A 417 -11.44 43.65 32.02
CA TYR A 417 -10.30 43.44 32.93
C TYR A 417 -9.40 44.68 33.04
N HIS A 418 -9.16 45.38 31.93
CA HIS A 418 -8.41 46.62 31.94
C HIS A 418 -9.16 47.76 32.64
N GLU A 419 -10.49 47.78 32.58
CA GLU A 419 -11.34 48.73 33.27
C GLU A 419 -11.55 48.39 34.75
N GLY A 420 -11.17 47.17 35.18
CA GLY A 420 -11.31 46.71 36.55
C GLY A 420 -12.63 46.02 36.88
N ASP A 421 -13.52 45.85 35.89
CA ASP A 421 -14.85 45.27 36.03
C ASP A 421 -14.86 43.73 35.95
N ALA A 422 -13.85 43.10 35.31
CA ALA A 422 -13.72 41.65 35.25
C ALA A 422 -12.63 41.12 36.19
N SER A 423 -12.86 39.95 36.73
CA SER A 423 -11.86 39.28 37.58
C SER A 423 -10.77 38.64 36.72
N ARG A 424 -9.62 38.41 37.37
CA ARG A 424 -8.52 37.65 36.73
C ARG A 424 -8.93 36.24 36.31
N VAL A 425 -9.83 35.62 37.08
CA VAL A 425 -10.34 34.28 36.80
C VAL A 425 -11.15 34.28 35.51
N ASP A 426 -12.01 35.28 35.32
CA ASP A 426 -12.83 35.41 34.11
C ASP A 426 -11.93 35.57 32.86
N PHE A 427 -10.89 36.38 32.97
CA PHE A 427 -9.94 36.58 31.87
C PHE A 427 -9.15 35.31 31.54
N THR A 428 -8.64 34.56 32.56
CA THR A 428 -7.97 33.31 32.36
C THR A 428 -8.88 32.27 31.68
N MET A 429 -10.14 32.24 32.14
CA MET A 429 -11.13 31.31 31.59
C MET A 429 -11.49 31.65 30.13
N ALA A 430 -11.62 32.95 29.80
CA ALA A 430 -11.85 33.38 28.42
C ALA A 430 -10.71 33.02 27.48
N LEU A 431 -9.44 33.16 27.94
CA LEU A 431 -8.29 32.81 27.14
C LEU A 431 -8.17 31.29 26.94
N THR A 432 -8.39 30.48 27.98
CA THR A 432 -8.39 29.03 27.87
C THR A 432 -9.44 28.58 26.86
N LYS A 433 -10.65 29.15 26.91
CA LYS A 433 -11.70 28.86 25.93
C LYS A 433 -11.31 29.24 24.51
N TYR A 434 -10.61 30.35 24.32
CA TYR A 434 -10.10 30.76 23.01
C TYR A 434 -9.04 29.79 22.49
N ALA A 435 -8.06 29.41 23.31
CA ALA A 435 -7.03 28.43 22.94
C ALA A 435 -7.65 27.06 22.58
N ASP A 436 -8.63 26.61 23.38
CA ASP A 436 -9.35 25.36 23.11
C ASP A 436 -10.15 25.42 21.79
N ALA A 437 -10.82 26.53 21.53
CA ALA A 437 -11.59 26.74 20.30
C ALA A 437 -10.67 26.77 19.07
N LEU A 438 -9.50 27.41 19.19
CA LEU A 438 -8.48 27.43 18.13
C LEU A 438 -7.94 26.03 17.86
N GLY A 439 -7.60 25.27 18.90
CA GLY A 439 -7.15 23.90 18.78
C GLY A 439 -8.21 22.98 18.13
N LYS A 440 -9.47 23.14 18.49
CA LYS A 440 -10.60 22.40 17.87
C LYS A 440 -10.75 22.74 16.38
N ARG A 441 -10.60 24.01 16.00
CA ARG A 441 -10.67 24.41 14.59
C ARG A 441 -9.53 23.77 13.78
N VAL A 442 -8.30 23.80 14.30
CA VAL A 442 -7.14 23.15 13.66
C VAL A 442 -7.38 21.66 13.49
N SER A 443 -7.75 20.96 14.55
CA SER A 443 -8.05 19.53 14.50
C SER A 443 -9.15 19.20 13.50
N ALA A 444 -10.27 19.95 13.53
CA ALA A 444 -11.41 19.71 12.63
C ALA A 444 -11.02 19.91 11.15
N PHE A 445 -10.19 20.92 10.84
CA PHE A 445 -9.71 21.15 9.49
C PHE A 445 -8.89 19.97 8.96
N TYR A 446 -7.87 19.54 9.70
CA TYR A 446 -7.01 18.45 9.24
C TYR A 446 -7.71 17.09 9.25
N THR A 447 -8.64 16.85 10.19
CA THR A 447 -9.52 15.67 10.14
C THR A 447 -10.36 15.64 8.87
N GLY A 448 -10.86 16.80 8.43
CA GLY A 448 -11.54 16.94 7.14
C GLY A 448 -10.65 16.56 5.96
N GLN A 449 -9.41 17.00 5.96
CA GLN A 449 -8.44 16.66 4.89
C GLN A 449 -8.11 15.17 4.84
N ILE A 450 -7.96 14.53 6.01
CA ILE A 450 -7.78 13.07 6.10
C ILE A 450 -9.01 12.33 5.56
N ALA A 451 -10.21 12.79 5.89
CA ALA A 451 -11.45 12.19 5.39
C ALA A 451 -11.58 12.32 3.86
N GLU A 452 -11.20 13.46 3.29
CA GLU A 452 -11.16 13.64 1.83
C GLU A 452 -10.10 12.74 1.17
N SER A 453 -8.90 12.63 1.71
CA SER A 453 -7.86 11.74 1.17
C SER A 453 -8.31 10.27 1.13
N LYS A 454 -8.99 9.83 2.19
CA LYS A 454 -9.57 8.49 2.28
C LYS A 454 -10.67 8.26 1.25
N LEU A 455 -11.54 9.24 1.05
CA LEU A 455 -12.57 9.16 0.01
C LEU A 455 -11.95 9.05 -1.39
N PHE A 456 -10.90 9.81 -1.70
CA PHE A 456 -10.19 9.71 -2.97
C PHE A 456 -9.56 8.33 -3.19
N SER A 457 -8.94 7.75 -2.16
CA SER A 457 -8.39 6.39 -2.19
C SER A 457 -9.46 5.35 -2.54
N ILE A 458 -10.64 5.41 -1.88
CA ILE A 458 -11.76 4.49 -2.12
C ILE A 458 -12.34 4.67 -3.52
N LEU A 459 -12.45 5.90 -4.02
CA LEU A 459 -12.94 6.20 -5.37
C LEU A 459 -11.97 5.80 -6.48
N GLY A 460 -10.75 5.37 -6.15
CA GLY A 460 -9.71 5.06 -7.12
C GLY A 460 -9.28 6.27 -7.95
N ARG A 461 -9.23 7.45 -7.33
CA ARG A 461 -8.78 8.70 -7.95
C ARG A 461 -7.69 9.36 -7.10
N VAL A 462 -6.75 9.99 -7.76
CA VAL A 462 -5.80 10.89 -7.11
C VAL A 462 -6.35 12.31 -7.28
N PRO A 463 -6.44 13.11 -6.21
CA PRO A 463 -6.93 14.49 -6.29
C PRO A 463 -6.07 15.32 -7.25
N GLU A 464 -6.70 16.15 -8.07
CA GLU A 464 -5.99 17.20 -8.78
C GLU A 464 -5.65 18.29 -7.75
N TYR A 465 -4.35 18.53 -7.57
CA TYR A 465 -3.87 19.61 -6.74
C TYR A 465 -4.01 20.91 -7.54
N ASP A 466 -5.03 21.68 -7.26
CA ASP A 466 -5.14 23.04 -7.79
C ASP A 466 -4.42 24.01 -6.84
N GLU A 467 -3.15 24.28 -7.14
CA GLU A 467 -2.33 25.21 -6.36
C GLU A 467 -2.85 26.66 -6.45
N LYS A 468 -3.81 26.95 -7.32
CA LYS A 468 -4.29 28.31 -7.61
C LYS A 468 -5.50 28.73 -6.76
N GLU A 469 -6.38 27.82 -6.37
CA GLU A 469 -7.59 28.16 -5.60
C GLU A 469 -7.35 28.44 -4.09
N LEU A 470 -6.20 28.09 -3.57
CA LEU A 470 -5.89 28.20 -2.14
C LEU A 470 -5.36 29.60 -1.73
N LYS A 471 -5.24 30.53 -2.66
CA LYS A 471 -4.78 31.91 -2.37
C LYS A 471 -5.90 32.90 -2.08
N GLU A 472 -7.17 32.53 -2.23
CA GLU A 472 -8.29 33.49 -2.16
C GLU A 472 -9.35 33.20 -1.07
N ASN A 473 -9.14 32.29 -0.12
CA ASN A 473 -10.10 32.06 0.98
C ASN A 473 -9.40 32.18 2.35
#